data_fa0e05ef2b3584aa206cdd090fbf7221
#
_entry.id   fa0e05ef2b3584aa206cdd090fbf7221
#
_cell.length_a   1.000
_cell.length_b   1.000
_cell.length_c   1.000
_cell.angle_alpha   90.00
_cell.angle_beta   90.00
_cell.angle_gamma   90.00
#
_symmetry.space_group_name_H-M   'P 1'
#
loop_
_entity.id
_entity.type
_entity.pdbx_description
1 polymer ?
#
loop_
_entity_poly.entity_id
_entity_poly.type
_entity_poly.pdbx_seq_one_letter_code
_entity_poly.pdbx_strand_id
1 'polypeptide(L)'
;MKVAVLGAGAGGAASVAELVQAGHDVHFWARSAETLEPHIKLGGVAYEGKLGEGVAKPALITTDLKAAIDGVDVAVVVLPTFSHSAIASALAAAGWPSGKPVVLNPGHTGGALEFAETFSRTGRSAPPVVEFSTLTYVARKYRPDGVTVSGRAKQLKAAALKGGAEVLEIAGKLYPGLTPVADVIASDLSNVNMVLHPPAAVLAAAWVEATGGNFTFYVDAMTPGVARIMKQLDDERLAVARAFGHDLPNLVEEMKLLGTVEADVTDTSDFRAAIAGGEANKRIKGPDSLEYRYYKEDFGHGLLPFLEFARIAGVDTPVAHSLYSLAQIAVGTDYRKGGRTAEAMGIAGMSRDQVIEKVRAK
;
A
#
# COMPACT_ATOMS: atom_id res chain seq x y z
N MET A 1 7.22 22.74 0.43
CA MET A 1 6.06 22.52 -0.46
C MET A 1 4.79 22.53 0.36
N LYS A 2 3.67 22.87 -0.28
CA LYS A 2 2.35 22.78 0.31
C LYS A 2 1.74 21.43 -0.04
N VAL A 3 1.37 20.62 0.96
CA VAL A 3 1.06 19.19 0.79
C VAL A 3 -0.29 18.87 1.43
N ALA A 4 -1.23 18.27 0.68
CA ALA A 4 -2.43 17.70 1.27
C ALA A 4 -2.17 16.24 1.66
N VAL A 5 -2.28 15.90 2.94
CA VAL A 5 -2.27 14.51 3.42
C VAL A 5 -3.71 14.05 3.60
N LEU A 6 -4.12 13.10 2.77
CA LEU A 6 -5.49 12.60 2.69
C LEU A 6 -5.58 11.23 3.37
N GLY A 7 -6.10 11.23 4.60
CA GLY A 7 -6.25 10.05 5.45
C GLY A 7 -5.68 10.28 6.85
N ALA A 8 -6.47 10.01 7.91
CA ALA A 8 -6.09 10.21 9.30
C ALA A 8 -5.95 8.89 10.09
N GLY A 9 -5.64 7.80 9.38
CA GLY A 9 -5.17 6.56 10.00
C GLY A 9 -3.75 6.68 10.56
N ALA A 10 -3.18 5.60 11.07
CA ALA A 10 -1.81 5.59 11.61
C ALA A 10 -0.77 6.06 10.58
N GLY A 11 -0.86 5.59 9.33
CA GLY A 11 0.04 6.02 8.25
C GLY A 11 -0.08 7.50 7.92
N GLY A 12 -1.32 8.02 7.83
CA GLY A 12 -1.55 9.45 7.56
C GLY A 12 -1.06 10.34 8.68
N ALA A 13 -1.31 9.97 9.93
CA ALA A 13 -0.78 10.69 11.10
C ALA A 13 0.76 10.69 11.12
N ALA A 14 1.40 9.55 10.77
CA ALA A 14 2.85 9.46 10.63
C ALA A 14 3.37 10.35 9.48
N SER A 15 2.68 10.36 8.33
CA SER A 15 3.02 11.25 7.21
C SER A 15 2.93 12.73 7.61
N VAL A 16 1.86 13.14 8.32
CA VAL A 16 1.75 14.52 8.83
C VAL A 16 2.92 14.85 9.73
N ALA A 17 3.27 13.94 10.68
CA ALA A 17 4.38 14.16 11.60
C ALA A 17 5.70 14.37 10.84
N GLU A 18 6.05 13.47 9.91
CA GLU A 18 7.30 13.58 9.15
C GLU A 18 7.33 14.80 8.25
N LEU A 19 6.26 15.08 7.51
CA LEU A 19 6.24 16.19 6.56
C LEU A 19 6.27 17.56 7.25
N VAL A 20 5.60 17.72 8.40
CA VAL A 20 5.69 18.94 9.20
C VAL A 20 7.10 19.13 9.78
N GLN A 21 7.74 18.07 10.28
CA GLN A 21 9.13 18.12 10.74
C GLN A 21 10.11 18.51 9.63
N ALA A 22 9.84 18.05 8.41
CA ALA A 22 10.62 18.41 7.22
C ALA A 22 10.38 19.84 6.73
N GLY A 23 9.54 20.63 7.41
CA GLY A 23 9.25 22.03 7.08
C GLY A 23 8.26 22.21 5.93
N HIS A 24 7.44 21.22 5.63
CA HIS A 24 6.36 21.36 4.64
C HIS A 24 5.13 22.03 5.26
N ASP A 25 4.38 22.78 4.45
CA ASP A 25 3.06 23.32 4.78
C ASP A 25 2.02 22.21 4.55
N VAL A 26 1.50 21.61 5.62
CA VAL A 26 0.68 20.41 5.55
C VAL A 26 -0.77 20.72 5.81
N HIS A 27 -1.64 20.34 4.87
CA HIS A 27 -3.07 20.26 5.08
C HIS A 27 -3.47 18.82 5.40
N PHE A 28 -4.08 18.59 6.57
CA PHE A 28 -4.48 17.27 7.04
C PHE A 28 -5.97 17.06 6.89
N TRP A 29 -6.35 16.06 6.11
CA TRP A 29 -7.74 15.78 5.78
C TRP A 29 -8.16 14.36 6.14
N ALA A 30 -9.39 14.23 6.62
CA ALA A 30 -10.13 12.97 6.65
C ALA A 30 -11.62 13.20 6.38
N ARG A 31 -12.29 12.19 5.86
CA ARG A 31 -13.73 12.23 5.57
C ARG A 31 -14.59 12.34 6.87
N SER A 32 -14.17 11.66 7.93
CA SER A 32 -14.90 11.60 9.20
C SER A 32 -14.45 12.70 10.16
N ALA A 33 -15.41 13.51 10.62
CA ALA A 33 -15.18 14.51 11.65
C ALA A 33 -14.73 13.86 12.98
N GLU A 34 -15.32 12.73 13.35
CA GLU A 34 -14.96 11.96 14.53
C GLU A 34 -13.47 11.55 14.52
N THR A 35 -12.94 11.17 13.36
CA THR A 35 -11.53 10.82 13.23
C THR A 35 -10.60 12.01 13.42
N LEU A 36 -11.02 13.22 13.02
CA LEU A 36 -10.22 14.44 13.14
C LEU A 36 -10.40 15.19 14.45
N GLU A 37 -11.51 14.99 15.14
CA GLU A 37 -11.83 15.74 16.39
C GLU A 37 -10.70 15.71 17.44
N PRO A 38 -10.04 14.56 17.73
CA PRO A 38 -8.92 14.52 18.65
C PRO A 38 -7.73 15.38 18.18
N HIS A 39 -7.45 15.37 16.87
CA HIS A 39 -6.37 16.16 16.28
C HIS A 39 -6.69 17.66 16.28
N ILE A 40 -7.95 18.04 16.05
CA ILE A 40 -8.43 19.43 16.13
C ILE A 40 -8.31 19.94 17.58
N LYS A 41 -8.73 19.13 18.56
CA LYS A 41 -8.62 19.48 19.99
C LYS A 41 -7.17 19.67 20.44
N LEU A 42 -6.27 18.83 19.96
CA LEU A 42 -4.82 18.95 20.23
C LEU A 42 -4.17 20.10 19.45
N GLY A 43 -4.79 20.55 18.35
CA GLY A 43 -4.17 21.46 17.39
C GLY A 43 -3.02 20.83 16.60
N GLY A 44 -3.04 19.50 16.42
CA GLY A 44 -1.98 18.77 15.72
C GLY A 44 -2.06 17.25 15.83
N VAL A 45 -0.93 16.62 15.58
CA VAL A 45 -0.74 15.16 15.66
C VAL A 45 0.39 14.86 16.63
N ALA A 46 0.08 14.23 17.76
CA ALA A 46 1.12 13.71 18.65
C ALA A 46 1.84 12.52 17.97
N TYR A 47 3.14 12.46 18.11
CA TYR A 47 3.93 11.36 17.53
C TYR A 47 5.04 10.93 18.50
N GLU A 48 5.40 9.64 18.40
CA GLU A 48 6.49 9.03 19.15
C GLU A 48 7.15 7.90 18.35
N GLY A 49 8.33 7.47 18.81
CA GLY A 49 9.08 6.34 18.25
C GLY A 49 10.15 6.77 17.24
N LYS A 50 10.21 6.14 16.07
CA LYS A 50 11.28 6.35 15.08
C LYS A 50 11.34 7.77 14.48
N LEU A 51 10.28 8.52 14.56
CA LEU A 51 10.24 9.94 14.15
C LEU A 51 10.62 10.91 15.30
N GLY A 52 11.02 10.40 16.45
CA GLY A 52 11.20 11.19 17.66
C GLY A 52 9.89 11.31 18.46
N GLU A 53 9.76 12.36 19.28
CA GLU A 53 8.58 12.61 20.11
C GLU A 53 8.17 14.07 20.03
N GLY A 54 6.87 14.35 19.94
CA GLY A 54 6.36 15.71 19.90
C GLY A 54 4.93 15.83 19.40
N VAL A 55 4.59 17.07 19.00
CA VAL A 55 3.30 17.38 18.36
C VAL A 55 3.57 18.11 17.05
N ALA A 56 3.26 17.48 15.94
CA ALA A 56 3.31 18.09 14.61
C ALA A 56 2.05 18.96 14.40
N LYS A 57 2.24 20.21 13.98
CA LYS A 57 1.17 21.17 13.76
C LYS A 57 0.99 21.42 12.26
N PRO A 58 0.06 20.73 11.59
CA PRO A 58 -0.29 21.04 10.21
C PRO A 58 -0.94 22.42 10.12
N ALA A 59 -0.82 23.09 8.98
CA ALA A 59 -1.39 24.42 8.76
C ALA A 59 -2.94 24.39 8.70
N LEU A 60 -3.50 23.25 8.27
CA LEU A 60 -4.95 23.04 8.21
C LEU A 60 -5.30 21.62 8.65
N ILE A 61 -6.35 21.47 9.47
CA ILE A 61 -7.01 20.19 9.78
C ILE A 61 -8.48 20.35 9.40
N THR A 62 -8.98 19.58 8.44
CA THR A 62 -10.32 19.79 7.90
C THR A 62 -10.95 18.51 7.35
N THR A 63 -12.29 18.47 7.35
CA THR A 63 -13.08 17.48 6.60
C THR A 63 -13.51 17.97 5.22
N ASP A 64 -13.30 19.25 4.93
CA ASP A 64 -13.57 19.81 3.60
C ASP A 64 -12.41 19.50 2.65
N LEU A 65 -12.66 18.59 1.67
CA LEU A 65 -11.66 18.20 0.70
C LEU A 65 -11.23 19.37 -0.20
N LYS A 66 -12.15 20.28 -0.55
CA LYS A 66 -11.80 21.44 -1.39
C LYS A 66 -10.83 22.37 -0.66
N ALA A 67 -11.12 22.66 0.61
CA ALA A 67 -10.20 23.45 1.44
C ALA A 67 -8.84 22.75 1.64
N ALA A 68 -8.85 21.42 1.82
CA ALA A 68 -7.62 20.65 1.99
C ALA A 68 -6.69 20.71 0.76
N ILE A 69 -7.25 20.74 -0.44
CA ILE A 69 -6.48 20.73 -1.70
C ILE A 69 -6.23 22.13 -2.29
N ASP A 70 -6.76 23.18 -1.65
CA ASP A 70 -6.61 24.53 -2.17
C ASP A 70 -5.17 25.03 -2.08
N GLY A 71 -4.63 25.44 -3.22
CA GLY A 71 -3.30 25.97 -3.34
C GLY A 71 -2.14 24.98 -3.04
N VAL A 72 -2.41 23.67 -2.81
CA VAL A 72 -1.35 22.68 -2.57
C VAL A 72 -0.61 22.30 -3.84
N ASP A 73 0.63 21.86 -3.71
CA ASP A 73 1.49 21.41 -4.81
C ASP A 73 1.27 19.94 -5.15
N VAL A 74 0.95 19.13 -4.15
CA VAL A 74 0.82 17.67 -4.25
C VAL A 74 -0.18 17.13 -3.23
N ALA A 75 -0.93 16.10 -3.60
CA ALA A 75 -1.77 15.34 -2.68
C ALA A 75 -1.11 13.98 -2.36
N VAL A 76 -1.03 13.63 -1.08
CA VAL A 76 -0.54 12.34 -0.61
C VAL A 76 -1.73 11.57 -0.03
N VAL A 77 -2.10 10.48 -0.68
CA VAL A 77 -3.19 9.59 -0.28
C VAL A 77 -2.63 8.52 0.64
N VAL A 78 -3.03 8.54 1.91
CA VAL A 78 -2.62 7.56 2.93
C VAL A 78 -3.86 6.88 3.48
N LEU A 79 -4.49 6.12 2.61
CA LEU A 79 -5.74 5.41 2.86
C LEU A 79 -5.57 3.92 2.57
N PRO A 80 -6.43 3.04 3.14
CA PRO A 80 -6.51 1.66 2.69
C PRO A 80 -6.79 1.58 1.18
N THR A 81 -6.19 0.61 0.51
CA THR A 81 -6.22 0.53 -0.96
C THR A 81 -7.61 0.39 -1.56
N PHE A 82 -8.55 -0.22 -0.85
CA PHE A 82 -9.96 -0.29 -1.25
C PHE A 82 -10.69 1.07 -1.23
N SER A 83 -10.04 2.13 -0.78
CA SER A 83 -10.56 3.51 -0.81
C SER A 83 -10.01 4.34 -1.95
N HIS A 84 -9.08 3.81 -2.79
CA HIS A 84 -8.41 4.59 -3.82
C HIS A 84 -9.36 5.08 -4.91
N SER A 85 -10.30 4.24 -5.37
CA SER A 85 -11.31 4.66 -6.35
C SER A 85 -12.22 5.77 -5.81
N ALA A 86 -12.63 5.68 -4.55
CA ALA A 86 -13.48 6.69 -3.93
C ALA A 86 -12.76 8.05 -3.79
N ILE A 87 -11.48 8.05 -3.35
CA ILE A 87 -10.74 9.32 -3.23
C ILE A 87 -10.35 9.88 -4.60
N ALA A 88 -10.09 9.05 -5.61
CA ALA A 88 -9.86 9.51 -6.99
C ALA A 88 -11.08 10.25 -7.54
N SER A 89 -12.28 9.66 -7.38
CA SER A 89 -13.54 10.31 -7.75
C SER A 89 -13.79 11.61 -6.99
N ALA A 90 -13.51 11.63 -5.69
CA ALA A 90 -13.67 12.81 -4.84
C ALA A 90 -12.72 13.95 -5.23
N LEU A 91 -11.44 13.63 -5.51
CA LEU A 91 -10.46 14.62 -6.00
C LEU A 91 -10.85 15.17 -7.36
N ALA A 92 -11.33 14.34 -8.29
CA ALA A 92 -11.84 14.79 -9.58
C ALA A 92 -13.03 15.74 -9.40
N ALA A 93 -14.01 15.39 -8.57
CA ALA A 93 -15.17 16.22 -8.26
C ALA A 93 -14.80 17.54 -7.56
N ALA A 94 -13.77 17.50 -6.68
CA ALA A 94 -13.25 18.68 -6.00
C ALA A 94 -12.44 19.61 -6.93
N GLY A 95 -12.13 19.18 -8.16
CA GLY A 95 -11.44 19.99 -9.15
C GLY A 95 -9.92 19.86 -9.12
N TRP A 96 -9.35 18.74 -8.64
CA TRP A 96 -7.91 18.52 -8.64
C TRP A 96 -7.28 18.79 -10.01
N PRO A 97 -6.22 19.60 -10.12
CA PRO A 97 -5.61 19.94 -11.40
C PRO A 97 -4.88 18.75 -12.03
N SER A 98 -5.04 18.55 -13.34
CA SER A 98 -4.40 17.45 -14.07
C SER A 98 -2.86 17.53 -14.14
N GLY A 99 -2.28 18.72 -13.89
CA GLY A 99 -0.84 18.92 -13.86
C GLY A 99 -0.19 18.75 -12.48
N LYS A 100 -0.96 18.56 -11.41
CA LYS A 100 -0.42 18.36 -10.06
C LYS A 100 -0.39 16.88 -9.70
N PRO A 101 0.74 16.35 -9.15
CA PRO A 101 0.87 14.94 -8.85
C PRO A 101 0.02 14.51 -7.65
N VAL A 102 -0.36 13.24 -7.68
CA VAL A 102 -0.91 12.51 -6.53
C VAL A 102 0.06 11.39 -6.16
N VAL A 103 0.37 11.27 -4.88
CA VAL A 103 1.22 10.20 -4.34
C VAL A 103 0.34 9.22 -3.56
N LEU A 104 0.34 7.94 -3.95
CA LEU A 104 -0.32 6.85 -3.22
C LEU A 104 0.69 6.21 -2.27
N ASN A 105 0.44 6.32 -0.98
CA ASN A 105 1.32 5.78 0.07
C ASN A 105 0.53 4.86 1.03
N PRO A 106 0.34 3.57 0.66
CA PRO A 106 0.86 2.87 -0.52
C PRO A 106 -0.08 2.93 -1.74
N GLY A 107 0.43 2.56 -2.92
CA GLY A 107 -0.39 2.20 -4.09
C GLY A 107 -0.84 0.74 -4.04
N HIS A 108 0.05 -0.14 -3.61
CA HIS A 108 -0.10 -1.59 -3.73
C HIS A 108 -0.31 -2.03 -5.19
N THR A 109 -0.71 -3.29 -5.42
CA THR A 109 -0.80 -3.87 -6.77
C THR A 109 -1.90 -3.21 -7.61
N GLY A 110 -1.52 -2.52 -8.69
CA GLY A 110 -2.42 -1.85 -9.62
C GLY A 110 -3.02 -0.51 -9.12
N GLY A 111 -2.46 0.08 -8.06
CA GLY A 111 -3.00 1.27 -7.42
C GLY A 111 -3.04 2.49 -8.30
N ALA A 112 -1.94 2.83 -8.92
CA ALA A 112 -1.86 3.97 -9.83
C ALA A 112 -2.76 3.80 -11.05
N LEU A 113 -2.87 2.58 -11.59
CA LEU A 113 -3.74 2.26 -12.72
C LEU A 113 -5.21 2.47 -12.37
N GLU A 114 -5.70 1.89 -11.27
CA GLU A 114 -7.08 2.07 -10.81
C GLU A 114 -7.39 3.54 -10.51
N PHE A 115 -6.47 4.23 -9.82
CA PHE A 115 -6.66 5.64 -9.50
C PHE A 115 -6.81 6.50 -10.76
N ALA A 116 -5.90 6.35 -11.73
CA ALA A 116 -5.92 7.10 -12.98
C ALA A 116 -7.14 6.77 -13.84
N GLU A 117 -7.51 5.49 -13.92
CA GLU A 117 -8.70 5.04 -14.66
C GLU A 117 -9.98 5.61 -14.05
N THR A 118 -10.12 5.49 -12.71
CA THR A 118 -11.28 6.03 -11.99
C THR A 118 -11.40 7.54 -12.17
N PHE A 119 -10.28 8.26 -12.08
CA PHE A 119 -10.25 9.70 -12.30
C PHE A 119 -10.70 10.05 -13.74
N SER A 120 -10.19 9.31 -14.74
CA SER A 120 -10.52 9.52 -16.16
C SER A 120 -12.00 9.25 -16.48
N ARG A 121 -12.61 8.28 -15.82
CA ARG A 121 -14.05 7.97 -15.96
C ARG A 121 -14.96 9.11 -15.52
N THR A 122 -14.46 10.07 -14.76
CA THR A 122 -15.21 11.31 -14.45
C THR A 122 -15.24 12.32 -15.60
N GLY A 123 -14.61 12.03 -16.75
CA GLY A 123 -14.47 12.93 -17.89
C GLY A 123 -13.30 13.93 -17.76
N ARG A 124 -12.47 13.80 -16.75
CA ARG A 124 -11.29 14.66 -16.51
C ARG A 124 -10.00 13.92 -16.86
N SER A 125 -8.98 14.65 -17.31
CA SER A 125 -7.64 14.07 -17.50
C SER A 125 -7.03 13.69 -16.17
N ALA A 126 -6.60 12.42 -16.03
CA ALA A 126 -5.94 11.95 -14.83
C ALA A 126 -4.63 12.71 -14.58
N PRO A 127 -4.33 13.08 -13.32
CA PRO A 127 -3.07 13.67 -12.93
C PRO A 127 -1.93 12.65 -13.05
N PRO A 128 -0.66 13.09 -12.98
CA PRO A 128 0.45 12.19 -12.70
C PRO A 128 0.23 11.49 -11.36
N VAL A 129 0.43 10.17 -11.33
CA VAL A 129 0.28 9.37 -10.11
C VAL A 129 1.61 8.72 -9.78
N VAL A 130 2.15 9.00 -8.60
CA VAL A 130 3.27 8.24 -8.03
C VAL A 130 2.70 7.23 -7.05
N GLU A 131 3.14 6.00 -7.15
CA GLU A 131 2.77 5.00 -6.14
C GLU A 131 4.00 4.40 -5.47
N PHE A 132 3.82 4.08 -4.19
CA PHE A 132 4.79 3.34 -3.40
C PHE A 132 4.37 1.88 -3.28
N SER A 133 5.33 0.97 -3.40
CA SER A 133 5.10 -0.47 -3.33
C SER A 133 4.48 -0.91 -1.99
N THR A 134 4.77 -0.19 -0.91
CA THR A 134 4.19 -0.42 0.43
C THR A 134 4.09 0.89 1.21
N LEU A 135 3.41 0.85 2.36
CA LEU A 135 3.33 1.99 3.27
C LEU A 135 4.72 2.34 3.84
N THR A 136 5.07 3.62 3.83
CA THR A 136 6.34 4.11 4.36
C THR A 136 6.60 3.73 5.82
N TYR A 137 5.55 3.50 6.60
CA TYR A 137 5.64 3.34 8.05
C TYR A 137 5.09 2.02 8.57
N VAL A 138 5.76 1.49 9.59
CA VAL A 138 5.14 0.58 10.56
C VAL A 138 4.65 1.43 11.71
N ALA A 139 3.35 1.73 11.73
CA ALA A 139 2.75 2.68 12.66
C ALA A 139 1.43 2.18 13.25
N ARG A 140 1.13 2.60 14.48
CA ARG A 140 -0.11 2.27 15.20
C ARG A 140 -0.62 3.48 15.96
N LYS A 141 -1.95 3.60 16.07
CA LYS A 141 -2.61 4.59 16.93
C LYS A 141 -3.02 3.89 18.22
N TYR A 142 -2.28 4.14 19.31
CA TYR A 142 -2.65 3.70 20.66
C TYR A 142 -3.40 4.78 21.42
N ARG A 143 -3.41 6.00 20.88
CA ARG A 143 -4.20 7.14 21.34
C ARG A 143 -4.90 7.81 20.15
N PRO A 144 -6.08 8.41 20.33
CA PRO A 144 -6.87 8.93 19.21
C PRO A 144 -6.22 10.12 18.49
N ASP A 145 -5.44 10.94 19.20
CA ASP A 145 -4.78 12.17 18.72
C ASP A 145 -3.31 11.98 18.34
N GLY A 146 -2.81 10.73 18.34
CA GLY A 146 -1.39 10.47 18.10
C GLY A 146 -1.08 9.17 17.39
N VAL A 147 0.20 9.00 17.07
CA VAL A 147 0.74 7.84 16.38
C VAL A 147 2.07 7.42 16.97
N THR A 148 2.25 6.11 17.16
CA THR A 148 3.54 5.49 17.48
C THR A 148 4.11 4.90 16.19
N VAL A 149 5.29 5.34 15.77
CA VAL A 149 6.01 4.84 14.59
C VAL A 149 7.13 3.90 15.04
N SER A 150 6.93 2.61 14.88
CA SER A 150 7.92 1.59 15.25
C SER A 150 8.94 1.31 14.15
N GLY A 151 8.62 1.62 12.89
CA GLY A 151 9.49 1.44 11.72
C GLY A 151 9.20 2.46 10.63
N ARG A 152 10.25 2.77 9.84
CA ARG A 152 10.17 3.55 8.60
C ARG A 152 10.95 2.80 7.53
N ALA A 153 10.35 2.62 6.37
CA ALA A 153 10.99 1.95 5.24
C ALA A 153 12.32 2.67 4.89
N LYS A 154 13.39 1.90 4.78
CA LYS A 154 14.74 2.41 4.48
C LYS A 154 14.91 2.67 2.98
N GLN A 155 14.46 1.73 2.15
CA GLN A 155 14.42 1.82 0.71
C GLN A 155 13.00 1.49 0.26
N LEU A 156 12.31 2.46 -0.30
CA LEU A 156 10.92 2.35 -0.70
C LEU A 156 10.81 2.45 -2.21
N LYS A 157 10.45 1.36 -2.87
CA LYS A 157 10.26 1.36 -4.32
C LYS A 157 9.07 2.21 -4.71
N ALA A 158 9.25 3.01 -5.75
CA ALA A 158 8.19 3.86 -6.29
C ALA A 158 8.29 4.00 -7.79
N ALA A 159 7.15 4.15 -8.42
CA ALA A 159 7.04 4.44 -9.84
C ALA A 159 6.00 5.54 -10.10
N ALA A 160 6.12 6.20 -11.24
CA ALA A 160 5.14 7.17 -11.71
C ALA A 160 4.37 6.62 -12.91
N LEU A 161 3.05 6.74 -12.85
CA LEU A 161 2.17 6.62 -14.00
C LEU A 161 1.93 8.03 -14.53
N LYS A 162 2.51 8.37 -15.70
CA LYS A 162 2.66 9.72 -16.26
C LYS A 162 3.58 10.63 -15.45
N GLY A 163 4.11 11.66 -16.09
CA GLY A 163 4.95 12.70 -15.46
C GLY A 163 6.40 12.29 -15.16
N GLY A 164 6.76 11.03 -15.37
CA GLY A 164 8.16 10.56 -15.37
C GLY A 164 8.99 10.93 -14.15
N ALA A 165 10.26 11.25 -14.40
CA ALA A 165 11.27 11.52 -13.35
C ALA A 165 10.95 12.76 -12.49
N GLU A 166 10.29 13.78 -13.05
CA GLU A 166 10.00 15.03 -12.35
C GLU A 166 9.05 14.82 -11.17
N VAL A 167 7.98 14.03 -11.36
CA VAL A 167 7.04 13.74 -10.26
C VAL A 167 7.61 12.77 -9.24
N LEU A 168 8.50 11.87 -9.65
CA LEU A 168 9.28 11.02 -8.71
C LEU A 168 10.23 11.86 -7.86
N GLU A 169 10.84 12.91 -8.40
CA GLU A 169 11.68 13.84 -7.64
C GLU A 169 10.85 14.58 -6.58
N ILE A 170 9.62 15.00 -6.91
CA ILE A 170 8.70 15.61 -5.95
C ILE A 170 8.40 14.62 -4.81
N ALA A 171 8.06 13.38 -5.13
CA ALA A 171 7.79 12.34 -4.12
C ALA A 171 9.04 12.03 -3.27
N GLY A 172 10.24 12.02 -3.87
CA GLY A 172 11.51 11.82 -3.17
C GLY A 172 11.87 12.94 -2.18
N LYS A 173 11.47 14.19 -2.48
CA LYS A 173 11.62 15.33 -1.55
C LYS A 173 10.69 15.20 -0.34
N LEU A 174 9.51 14.58 -0.52
CA LEU A 174 8.58 14.33 0.59
C LEU A 174 9.00 13.12 1.44
N TYR A 175 9.49 12.08 0.79
CA TYR A 175 9.85 10.81 1.43
C TYR A 175 11.29 10.41 1.06
N PRO A 176 12.31 10.91 1.77
CA PRO A 176 13.70 10.52 1.55
C PRO A 176 13.88 9.00 1.70
N GLY A 177 14.71 8.39 0.83
CA GLY A 177 14.89 6.94 0.75
C GLY A 177 13.98 6.25 -0.28
N LEU A 178 13.24 7.02 -1.08
CA LEU A 178 12.51 6.52 -2.22
C LEU A 178 13.49 6.01 -3.29
N THR A 179 13.23 4.80 -3.80
CA THR A 179 14.00 4.15 -4.86
C THR A 179 13.13 4.04 -6.11
N PRO A 180 13.37 4.87 -7.14
CA PRO A 180 12.65 4.76 -8.40
C PRO A 180 12.82 3.40 -9.06
N VAL A 181 11.72 2.83 -9.57
CA VAL A 181 11.71 1.62 -10.40
C VAL A 181 11.19 1.94 -11.80
N ALA A 182 11.34 1.02 -12.74
CA ALA A 182 11.16 1.27 -14.17
C ALA A 182 9.75 1.74 -14.56
N ASP A 183 8.72 1.17 -13.95
CA ASP A 183 7.31 1.49 -14.18
C ASP A 183 6.43 0.98 -13.02
N VAL A 184 5.14 1.28 -13.06
CA VAL A 184 4.21 0.90 -11.99
C VAL A 184 4.03 -0.62 -11.86
N ILE A 185 4.24 -1.41 -12.89
CA ILE A 185 4.21 -2.88 -12.76
C ILE A 185 5.34 -3.37 -11.84
N ALA A 186 6.53 -2.75 -11.93
CA ALA A 186 7.64 -3.09 -11.06
C ALA A 186 7.35 -2.71 -9.59
N SER A 187 6.70 -1.57 -9.31
CA SER A 187 6.28 -1.20 -7.95
C SER A 187 5.11 -2.07 -7.46
N ASP A 188 4.13 -2.34 -8.31
CA ASP A 188 2.97 -3.21 -8.04
C ASP A 188 3.39 -4.61 -7.59
N LEU A 189 4.32 -5.21 -8.34
CA LEU A 189 4.84 -6.55 -8.06
C LEU A 189 5.92 -6.56 -6.97
N SER A 190 6.35 -5.42 -6.44
CA SER A 190 7.14 -5.28 -5.22
C SER A 190 6.28 -5.12 -3.96
N ASN A 191 4.96 -5.28 -4.06
CA ASN A 191 4.06 -5.29 -2.91
C ASN A 191 4.28 -6.55 -2.07
N VAL A 192 5.03 -6.41 -0.97
CA VAL A 192 5.33 -7.55 -0.07
C VAL A 192 4.09 -8.11 0.62
N ASN A 193 3.07 -7.28 0.88
CA ASN A 193 1.88 -7.70 1.62
C ASN A 193 1.06 -8.74 0.86
N MET A 194 1.01 -8.64 -0.48
CA MET A 194 0.32 -9.59 -1.35
C MET A 194 0.88 -11.01 -1.23
N VAL A 195 2.16 -11.17 -0.90
CA VAL A 195 2.80 -12.48 -0.72
C VAL A 195 2.81 -12.89 0.75
N LEU A 196 3.03 -11.93 1.65
CA LEU A 196 3.26 -12.15 3.08
C LEU A 196 1.98 -12.58 3.83
N HIS A 197 0.85 -11.90 3.56
CA HIS A 197 -0.37 -12.09 4.33
C HIS A 197 -1.25 -13.27 3.86
N PRO A 198 -1.53 -13.45 2.56
CA PRO A 198 -2.55 -14.41 2.10
C PRO A 198 -2.31 -15.86 2.53
N PRO A 199 -1.09 -16.43 2.46
CA PRO A 199 -0.88 -17.80 2.89
C PRO A 199 -1.22 -18.03 4.38
N ALA A 200 -0.74 -17.16 5.26
CA ALA A 200 -1.02 -17.27 6.68
C ALA A 200 -2.49 -16.95 7.01
N ALA A 201 -3.09 -15.96 6.35
CA ALA A 201 -4.48 -15.59 6.56
C ALA A 201 -5.45 -16.75 6.21
N VAL A 202 -5.24 -17.40 5.06
CA VAL A 202 -6.09 -18.53 4.63
C VAL A 202 -5.86 -19.75 5.52
N LEU A 203 -4.61 -20.14 5.77
CA LEU A 203 -4.30 -21.38 6.49
C LEU A 203 -4.56 -21.29 7.99
N ALA A 204 -4.57 -20.08 8.57
CA ALA A 204 -4.92 -19.85 9.95
C ALA A 204 -6.37 -19.36 10.16
N ALA A 205 -7.23 -19.37 9.15
CA ALA A 205 -8.60 -18.87 9.24
C ALA A 205 -9.38 -19.50 10.41
N ALA A 206 -9.34 -20.82 10.56
CA ALA A 206 -9.98 -21.52 11.68
C ALA A 206 -9.41 -21.09 13.04
N TRP A 207 -8.11 -20.77 13.08
CA TRP A 207 -7.46 -20.31 14.31
C TRP A 207 -7.84 -18.87 14.65
N VAL A 208 -7.98 -18.01 13.62
CA VAL A 208 -8.52 -16.65 13.77
C VAL A 208 -9.91 -16.69 14.40
N GLU A 209 -10.84 -17.48 13.84
CA GLU A 209 -12.21 -17.61 14.37
C GLU A 209 -12.27 -18.23 15.76
N ALA A 210 -11.43 -19.25 16.04
CA ALA A 210 -11.45 -19.95 17.32
C ALA A 210 -10.83 -19.13 18.48
N THR A 211 -9.88 -18.22 18.18
CA THR A 211 -9.11 -17.50 19.22
C THR A 211 -9.30 -16.01 19.23
N GLY A 212 -10.01 -15.44 18.23
CA GLY A 212 -10.12 -13.98 18.07
C GLY A 212 -8.74 -13.32 17.90
N GLY A 213 -7.82 -13.98 17.19
CA GLY A 213 -6.48 -13.45 16.91
C GLY A 213 -5.47 -13.57 18.07
N ASN A 214 -5.77 -14.38 19.10
CA ASN A 214 -4.85 -14.55 20.23
C ASN A 214 -3.67 -15.47 19.91
N PHE A 215 -2.92 -15.13 18.90
CA PHE A 215 -1.64 -15.72 18.47
C PHE A 215 -0.80 -14.64 17.77
N THR A 216 0.49 -14.91 17.53
CA THR A 216 1.35 -14.01 16.76
C THR A 216 1.33 -14.38 15.30
N PHE A 217 0.96 -13.40 14.42
CA PHE A 217 0.74 -13.67 12.99
C PHE A 217 2.02 -14.11 12.27
N TYR A 218 3.13 -13.43 12.55
CA TYR A 218 4.41 -13.68 11.86
C TYR A 218 5.32 -14.71 12.57
N VAL A 219 4.91 -15.23 13.73
CA VAL A 219 5.67 -16.26 14.46
C VAL A 219 4.85 -17.54 14.52
N ASP A 220 3.70 -17.53 15.21
CA ASP A 220 2.91 -18.73 15.44
C ASP A 220 2.26 -19.24 14.15
N ALA A 221 1.69 -18.34 13.32
CA ALA A 221 1.10 -18.72 12.05
C ALA A 221 2.15 -18.92 10.93
N MET A 222 3.41 -18.53 11.14
CA MET A 222 4.48 -18.72 10.16
C MET A 222 5.14 -20.10 10.32
N THR A 223 4.35 -21.15 10.14
CA THR A 223 4.81 -22.54 10.22
C THR A 223 5.65 -22.91 8.99
N PRO A 224 6.44 -24.00 9.03
CA PRO A 224 7.19 -24.46 7.86
C PRO A 224 6.32 -24.73 6.63
N GLY A 225 5.07 -25.19 6.82
CA GLY A 225 4.09 -25.40 5.75
C GLY A 225 3.65 -24.09 5.10
N VAL A 226 3.30 -23.09 5.93
CA VAL A 226 2.91 -21.75 5.45
C VAL A 226 4.06 -21.08 4.71
N ALA A 227 5.28 -21.17 5.24
CA ALA A 227 6.46 -20.58 4.58
C ALA A 227 6.75 -21.20 3.20
N ARG A 228 6.53 -22.52 3.02
CA ARG A 228 6.68 -23.16 1.70
C ARG A 228 5.64 -22.65 0.70
N ILE A 229 4.39 -22.49 1.11
CA ILE A 229 3.33 -21.94 0.25
C ILE A 229 3.62 -20.48 -0.08
N MET A 230 4.08 -19.69 0.88
CA MET A 230 4.48 -18.30 0.68
C MET A 230 5.62 -18.20 -0.34
N LYS A 231 6.64 -19.07 -0.22
CA LYS A 231 7.73 -19.11 -1.18
C LYS A 231 7.24 -19.44 -2.59
N GLN A 232 6.33 -20.40 -2.73
CA GLN A 232 5.76 -20.75 -4.03
C GLN A 232 4.93 -19.61 -4.62
N LEU A 233 4.15 -18.89 -3.79
CA LEU A 233 3.43 -17.68 -4.23
C LEU A 233 4.42 -16.59 -4.69
N ASP A 234 5.55 -16.45 -4.01
CA ASP A 234 6.60 -15.50 -4.39
C ASP A 234 7.28 -15.90 -5.72
N ASP A 235 7.52 -17.20 -5.94
CA ASP A 235 8.05 -17.72 -7.20
C ASP A 235 7.09 -17.40 -8.37
N GLU A 236 5.77 -17.50 -8.17
CA GLU A 236 4.74 -17.08 -9.14
C GLU A 236 4.79 -15.56 -9.39
N ARG A 237 4.90 -14.73 -8.33
CA ARG A 237 5.07 -13.28 -8.45
C ARG A 237 6.28 -12.91 -9.30
N LEU A 238 7.42 -13.55 -9.03
CA LEU A 238 8.66 -13.31 -9.78
C LEU A 238 8.54 -13.78 -11.23
N ALA A 239 7.81 -14.86 -11.51
CA ALA A 239 7.54 -15.29 -12.88
C ALA A 239 6.69 -14.25 -13.65
N VAL A 240 5.66 -13.70 -13.04
CA VAL A 240 4.84 -12.63 -13.64
C VAL A 240 5.69 -11.37 -13.85
N ALA A 241 6.53 -10.99 -12.88
CA ALA A 241 7.44 -9.84 -13.03
C ALA A 241 8.37 -10.00 -14.22
N ARG A 242 9.01 -11.17 -14.37
CA ARG A 242 9.88 -11.47 -15.53
C ARG A 242 9.13 -11.42 -16.85
N ALA A 243 7.88 -11.86 -16.90
CA ALA A 243 7.06 -11.77 -18.11
C ALA A 243 6.78 -10.33 -18.54
N PHE A 244 6.72 -9.37 -17.58
CA PHE A 244 6.66 -7.94 -17.87
C PHE A 244 8.04 -7.27 -18.04
N GLY A 245 9.13 -8.04 -17.97
CA GLY A 245 10.50 -7.54 -18.18
C GLY A 245 11.19 -7.00 -16.94
N HIS A 246 10.72 -7.36 -15.75
CA HIS A 246 11.30 -6.95 -14.47
C HIS A 246 11.98 -8.12 -13.76
N ASP A 247 13.20 -7.89 -13.29
CA ASP A 247 13.91 -8.79 -12.38
C ASP A 247 13.83 -8.23 -10.97
N LEU A 248 12.97 -8.83 -10.15
CA LEU A 248 12.68 -8.36 -8.79
C LEU A 248 13.32 -9.31 -7.78
N PRO A 249 13.75 -8.78 -6.61
CA PRO A 249 14.21 -9.62 -5.51
C PRO A 249 13.05 -10.46 -4.93
N ASN A 250 13.40 -11.54 -4.23
CA ASN A 250 12.42 -12.35 -3.53
C ASN A 250 11.83 -11.59 -2.33
N LEU A 251 10.77 -12.13 -1.71
CA LEU A 251 10.07 -11.50 -0.60
C LEU A 251 11.01 -11.12 0.55
N VAL A 252 11.92 -12.00 0.95
CA VAL A 252 12.83 -11.76 2.09
C VAL A 252 13.82 -10.65 1.75
N GLU A 253 14.34 -10.64 0.54
CA GLU A 253 15.22 -9.57 0.04
C GLU A 253 14.51 -8.21 -0.01
N GLU A 254 13.25 -8.19 -0.49
CA GLU A 254 12.42 -6.97 -0.44
C GLU A 254 12.23 -6.49 1.01
N MET A 255 11.90 -7.39 1.92
CA MET A 255 11.71 -7.05 3.34
C MET A 255 13.00 -6.55 4.01
N LYS A 256 14.18 -7.04 3.57
CA LYS A 256 15.49 -6.50 4.01
C LYS A 256 15.69 -5.06 3.52
N LEU A 257 15.38 -4.77 2.26
CA LEU A 257 15.44 -3.41 1.71
C LEU A 257 14.51 -2.45 2.47
N LEU A 258 13.32 -2.90 2.81
CA LEU A 258 12.37 -2.14 3.63
C LEU A 258 12.83 -2.00 5.09
N GLY A 259 13.65 -2.92 5.59
CA GLY A 259 14.13 -2.96 6.98
C GLY A 259 13.14 -3.61 7.95
N THR A 260 12.26 -4.48 7.46
CA THR A 260 11.35 -5.32 8.28
C THR A 260 11.89 -6.73 8.51
N VAL A 261 12.94 -7.10 7.81
CA VAL A 261 13.82 -8.25 8.08
C VAL A 261 15.21 -7.69 8.33
N GLU A 262 15.93 -8.31 9.27
CA GLU A 262 17.24 -7.85 9.71
C GLU A 262 18.29 -7.95 8.59
N ALA A 263 19.21 -6.97 8.55
CA ALA A 263 20.17 -6.84 7.45
C ALA A 263 21.20 -7.99 7.43
N ASP A 264 21.46 -8.64 8.56
CA ASP A 264 22.40 -9.75 8.73
C ASP A 264 21.81 -11.13 8.37
N VAL A 265 20.53 -11.21 8.02
CA VAL A 265 19.95 -12.45 7.46
C VAL A 265 20.64 -12.77 6.15
N THR A 266 21.40 -13.87 6.10
CA THR A 266 22.18 -14.32 4.94
C THR A 266 21.40 -15.28 4.06
N ASP A 267 20.60 -16.16 4.67
CA ASP A 267 19.74 -17.10 3.92
C ASP A 267 18.37 -16.47 3.62
N THR A 268 18.23 -15.91 2.42
CA THR A 268 16.97 -15.33 1.95
C THR A 268 16.00 -16.37 1.38
N SER A 269 16.38 -17.65 1.39
CA SER A 269 15.51 -18.77 0.99
C SER A 269 14.69 -19.35 2.15
N ASP A 270 15.12 -19.16 3.40
CA ASP A 270 14.36 -19.53 4.59
C ASP A 270 13.40 -18.42 5.01
N PHE A 271 12.26 -18.39 4.35
CA PHE A 271 11.20 -17.39 4.62
C PHE A 271 10.71 -17.44 6.06
N ARG A 272 10.64 -18.66 6.66
CA ARG A 272 10.19 -18.79 8.04
C ARG A 272 11.15 -18.13 9.01
N ALA A 273 12.43 -18.49 8.94
CA ALA A 273 13.43 -17.95 9.86
C ALA A 273 13.56 -16.42 9.71
N ALA A 274 13.58 -15.92 8.48
CA ALA A 274 13.70 -14.49 8.19
C ALA A 274 12.50 -13.69 8.72
N ILE A 275 11.27 -14.13 8.45
CA ILE A 275 10.06 -13.39 8.80
C ILE A 275 9.78 -13.46 10.30
N ALA A 276 9.86 -14.66 10.89
CA ALA A 276 9.61 -14.85 12.32
C ALA A 276 10.74 -14.24 13.19
N GLY A 277 11.97 -14.13 12.65
CA GLY A 277 13.11 -13.51 13.32
C GLY A 277 13.06 -11.99 13.41
N GLY A 278 12.31 -11.32 12.50
CA GLY A 278 12.26 -9.85 12.44
C GLY A 278 11.67 -9.21 13.70
N GLU A 279 12.41 -8.29 14.32
CA GLU A 279 11.97 -7.63 15.57
C GLU A 279 10.65 -6.87 15.40
N ALA A 280 10.41 -6.28 14.23
CA ALA A 280 9.17 -5.59 13.91
C ALA A 280 7.96 -6.53 13.85
N ASN A 281 8.18 -7.82 13.62
CA ASN A 281 7.16 -8.82 13.35
C ASN A 281 6.72 -9.60 14.60
N LYS A 282 7.64 -9.82 15.55
CA LYS A 282 7.48 -10.75 16.67
C LYS A 282 6.24 -10.56 17.55
N ARG A 283 5.72 -9.32 17.64
CA ARG A 283 4.63 -8.98 18.55
C ARG A 283 3.31 -8.71 17.84
N ILE A 284 3.27 -8.84 16.51
CA ILE A 284 2.05 -8.54 15.74
C ILE A 284 1.06 -9.69 15.95
N LYS A 285 -0.10 -9.36 16.53
CA LYS A 285 -1.19 -10.30 16.76
C LYS A 285 -1.85 -10.72 15.45
N GLY A 286 -2.45 -11.90 15.46
CA GLY A 286 -3.31 -12.39 14.38
C GLY A 286 -4.51 -11.47 14.15
N PRO A 287 -5.17 -11.58 12.98
CA PRO A 287 -6.47 -10.98 12.75
C PRO A 287 -7.46 -11.42 13.84
N ASP A 288 -8.31 -10.52 14.30
CA ASP A 288 -9.35 -10.80 15.30
C ASP A 288 -10.59 -11.46 14.69
N SER A 289 -10.74 -11.34 13.39
CA SER A 289 -11.85 -11.90 12.62
C SER A 289 -11.52 -12.00 11.13
N LEU A 290 -12.35 -12.68 10.35
CA LEU A 290 -12.25 -12.71 8.89
C LEU A 290 -12.67 -11.38 8.23
N GLU A 291 -13.19 -10.41 9.01
CA GLU A 291 -13.45 -9.02 8.58
C GLU A 291 -12.19 -8.14 8.62
N TYR A 292 -11.09 -8.64 9.17
CA TYR A 292 -9.86 -7.88 9.30
C TYR A 292 -9.32 -7.45 7.93
N ARG A 293 -8.60 -6.32 7.91
CA ARG A 293 -8.14 -5.67 6.66
C ARG A 293 -7.33 -6.60 5.74
N TYR A 294 -6.60 -7.60 6.23
CA TYR A 294 -5.86 -8.54 5.39
C TYR A 294 -6.78 -9.26 4.41
N TYR A 295 -7.96 -9.71 4.86
CA TYR A 295 -8.92 -10.38 3.99
C TYR A 295 -9.56 -9.45 2.95
N LYS A 296 -9.69 -8.16 3.23
CA LYS A 296 -10.25 -7.17 2.27
C LYS A 296 -9.19 -6.62 1.32
N GLU A 297 -8.05 -6.23 1.87
CA GLU A 297 -7.02 -5.48 1.15
C GLU A 297 -6.14 -6.41 0.31
N ASP A 298 -5.58 -7.48 0.93
CA ASP A 298 -4.58 -8.30 0.24
C ASP A 298 -5.19 -9.29 -0.76
N PHE A 299 -6.47 -9.60 -0.67
CA PHE A 299 -7.16 -10.43 -1.66
C PHE A 299 -7.81 -9.60 -2.78
N GLY A 300 -8.65 -8.60 -2.43
CA GLY A 300 -9.36 -7.79 -3.41
C GLY A 300 -8.50 -6.76 -4.15
N HIS A 301 -7.41 -6.29 -3.51
CA HIS A 301 -6.54 -5.23 -4.02
C HIS A 301 -5.05 -5.63 -4.03
N GLY A 302 -4.76 -6.90 -3.79
CA GLY A 302 -3.44 -7.52 -3.90
C GLY A 302 -3.47 -8.71 -4.87
N LEU A 303 -4.02 -9.87 -4.43
CA LEU A 303 -4.06 -11.08 -5.27
C LEU A 303 -4.95 -10.94 -6.50
N LEU A 304 -6.11 -10.28 -6.42
CA LEU A 304 -6.98 -10.12 -7.59
C LEU A 304 -6.27 -9.36 -8.73
N PRO A 305 -5.71 -8.16 -8.54
CA PRO A 305 -4.97 -7.49 -9.62
C PRO A 305 -3.71 -8.27 -10.05
N PHE A 306 -3.04 -8.98 -9.14
CA PHE A 306 -1.94 -9.87 -9.49
C PHE A 306 -2.40 -10.98 -10.46
N LEU A 307 -3.52 -11.63 -10.19
CA LEU A 307 -4.10 -12.66 -11.05
C LEU A 307 -4.49 -12.09 -12.43
N GLU A 308 -4.94 -10.84 -12.49
CA GLU A 308 -5.21 -10.18 -13.78
C GLU A 308 -3.92 -9.91 -14.56
N PHE A 309 -2.83 -9.47 -13.90
CA PHE A 309 -1.52 -9.36 -14.54
C PHE A 309 -0.99 -10.72 -15.01
N ALA A 310 -1.10 -11.77 -14.18
CA ALA A 310 -0.69 -13.12 -14.54
C ALA A 310 -1.42 -13.63 -15.78
N ARG A 311 -2.74 -13.46 -15.83
CA ARG A 311 -3.59 -13.82 -16.99
C ARG A 311 -3.18 -13.06 -18.25
N ILE A 312 -2.93 -11.74 -18.17
CA ILE A 312 -2.48 -10.93 -19.31
C ILE A 312 -1.09 -11.36 -19.78
N ALA A 313 -0.21 -11.71 -18.84
CA ALA A 313 1.15 -12.18 -19.13
C ALA A 313 1.20 -13.63 -19.64
N GLY A 314 0.11 -14.40 -19.53
CA GLY A 314 0.08 -15.82 -19.88
C GLY A 314 0.90 -16.70 -18.93
N VAL A 315 1.01 -16.30 -17.65
CA VAL A 315 1.73 -17.03 -16.60
C VAL A 315 0.74 -17.78 -15.71
N ASP A 316 0.99 -19.08 -15.53
CA ASP A 316 0.18 -19.90 -14.63
C ASP A 316 0.55 -19.64 -13.16
N THR A 317 -0.48 -19.43 -12.33
CA THR A 317 -0.33 -19.04 -10.90
C THR A 317 -1.27 -19.87 -10.01
N PRO A 318 -1.06 -21.20 -9.93
CA PRO A 318 -1.98 -22.11 -9.24
C PRO A 318 -2.07 -21.84 -7.73
N VAL A 319 -1.00 -21.40 -7.06
CA VAL A 319 -1.02 -21.11 -5.63
C VAL A 319 -1.81 -19.84 -5.35
N ALA A 320 -1.59 -18.77 -6.12
CA ALA A 320 -2.36 -17.53 -6.00
C ALA A 320 -3.86 -17.77 -6.22
N HIS A 321 -4.22 -18.53 -7.28
CA HIS A 321 -5.61 -18.92 -7.55
C HIS A 321 -6.24 -19.73 -6.41
N SER A 322 -5.50 -20.68 -5.84
CA SER A 322 -5.99 -21.52 -4.73
C SER A 322 -6.25 -20.67 -3.49
N LEU A 323 -5.31 -19.83 -3.10
CA LEU A 323 -5.45 -18.94 -1.94
C LEU A 323 -6.61 -17.95 -2.12
N TYR A 324 -6.73 -17.36 -3.32
CA TYR A 324 -7.81 -16.45 -3.65
C TYR A 324 -9.19 -17.12 -3.55
N SER A 325 -9.33 -18.33 -4.11
CA SER A 325 -10.58 -19.08 -4.09
C SER A 325 -10.97 -19.50 -2.68
N LEU A 326 -10.02 -20.01 -1.89
CA LEU A 326 -10.25 -20.39 -0.50
C LEU A 326 -10.66 -19.20 0.38
N ALA A 327 -10.03 -18.06 0.20
CA ALA A 327 -10.38 -16.84 0.92
C ALA A 327 -11.80 -16.37 0.59
N GLN A 328 -12.21 -16.38 -0.69
CA GLN A 328 -13.58 -16.02 -1.07
C GLN A 328 -14.62 -16.89 -0.37
N ILE A 329 -14.36 -18.21 -0.31
CA ILE A 329 -15.26 -19.16 0.34
C ILE A 329 -15.30 -18.95 1.85
N ALA A 330 -14.12 -18.82 2.50
CA ALA A 330 -14.03 -18.67 3.95
C ALA A 330 -14.64 -17.35 4.44
N VAL A 331 -14.42 -16.26 3.71
CA VAL A 331 -14.96 -14.92 4.06
C VAL A 331 -16.40 -14.74 3.59
N GLY A 332 -16.90 -15.58 2.66
CA GLY A 332 -18.21 -15.42 2.07
C GLY A 332 -18.32 -14.19 1.15
N THR A 333 -17.23 -13.79 0.52
CA THR A 333 -17.15 -12.57 -0.29
C THR A 333 -16.70 -12.86 -1.73
N ASP A 334 -17.33 -12.21 -2.69
CA ASP A 334 -16.84 -12.13 -4.07
C ASP A 334 -15.93 -10.89 -4.21
N TYR A 335 -14.62 -11.11 -4.18
CA TYR A 335 -13.64 -10.02 -4.27
C TYR A 335 -13.66 -9.28 -5.59
N ARG A 336 -14.26 -9.80 -6.65
CA ARG A 336 -14.43 -9.06 -7.91
C ARG A 336 -15.43 -7.91 -7.75
N LYS A 337 -16.35 -8.00 -6.80
CA LYS A 337 -17.29 -6.92 -6.48
C LYS A 337 -16.60 -5.86 -5.61
N GLY A 338 -16.19 -4.79 -6.25
CA GLY A 338 -15.47 -3.69 -5.59
C GLY A 338 -13.97 -3.89 -5.44
N GLY A 339 -13.42 -5.01 -5.95
CA GLY A 339 -11.99 -5.24 -6.01
C GLY A 339 -11.36 -4.68 -7.29
N ARG A 340 -10.06 -4.73 -7.34
CA ARG A 340 -9.23 -4.15 -8.41
C ARG A 340 -9.09 -5.12 -9.57
N THR A 341 -10.14 -5.19 -10.42
CA THR A 341 -10.17 -6.01 -11.64
C THR A 341 -9.40 -5.34 -12.79
N ALA A 342 -9.20 -6.06 -13.90
CA ALA A 342 -8.61 -5.48 -15.12
C ALA A 342 -9.41 -4.29 -15.64
N GLU A 343 -10.76 -4.33 -15.52
CA GLU A 343 -11.64 -3.22 -15.87
C GLU A 343 -11.43 -2.00 -14.94
N ALA A 344 -11.27 -2.24 -13.63
CA ALA A 344 -11.00 -1.18 -12.66
C ALA A 344 -9.65 -0.50 -12.92
N MET A 345 -8.65 -1.26 -13.36
CA MET A 345 -7.32 -0.77 -13.73
C MET A 345 -7.26 -0.18 -15.15
N GLY A 346 -8.33 -0.27 -15.94
CA GLY A 346 -8.36 0.19 -17.33
C GLY A 346 -7.43 -0.58 -18.27
N ILE A 347 -7.21 -1.87 -17.99
CA ILE A 347 -6.36 -2.78 -18.79
C ILE A 347 -7.12 -4.00 -19.33
N ALA A 348 -8.44 -4.03 -19.20
CA ALA A 348 -9.26 -5.10 -19.72
C ALA A 348 -9.12 -5.23 -21.24
N GLY A 349 -8.94 -6.44 -21.73
CA GLY A 349 -8.78 -6.74 -23.16
C GLY A 349 -7.42 -6.34 -23.75
N MET A 350 -6.52 -5.74 -22.98
CA MET A 350 -5.17 -5.41 -23.43
C MET A 350 -4.28 -6.65 -23.48
N SER A 351 -3.39 -6.70 -24.49
CA SER A 351 -2.27 -7.60 -24.47
C SER A 351 -1.20 -7.14 -23.47
N ARG A 352 -0.27 -8.04 -23.13
CA ARG A 352 0.89 -7.71 -22.28
C ARG A 352 1.65 -6.48 -22.81
N ASP A 353 1.94 -6.44 -24.10
CA ASP A 353 2.72 -5.36 -24.71
C ASP A 353 1.96 -4.01 -24.67
N GLN A 354 0.63 -4.03 -24.82
CA GLN A 354 -0.21 -2.83 -24.63
C GLN A 354 -0.23 -2.34 -23.19
N VAL A 355 -0.21 -3.24 -22.20
CA VAL A 355 -0.07 -2.85 -20.79
C VAL A 355 1.29 -2.21 -20.54
N ILE A 356 2.37 -2.81 -21.06
CA ILE A 356 3.74 -2.25 -20.94
C ILE A 356 3.78 -0.85 -21.57
N GLU A 357 3.22 -0.67 -22.76
CA GLU A 357 3.15 0.65 -23.40
C GLU A 357 2.37 1.65 -22.56
N LYS A 358 1.21 1.24 -22.04
CA LYS A 358 0.36 2.11 -21.19
C LYS A 358 1.10 2.60 -19.93
N VAL A 359 1.83 1.75 -19.24
CA VAL A 359 2.51 2.11 -17.98
C VAL A 359 3.80 2.90 -18.21
N ARG A 360 4.37 2.85 -19.42
CA ARG A 360 5.58 3.58 -19.82
C ARG A 360 5.29 4.85 -20.62
N ALA A 361 4.02 5.12 -20.94
CA ALA A 361 3.63 6.36 -21.61
C ALA A 361 3.98 7.57 -20.73
N LYS A 362 4.68 8.55 -21.32
CA LYS A 362 5.12 9.79 -20.65
C LYS A 362 3.98 10.79 -20.49
#